data_f7133066d8b4b045628478eb1995f118
#
_entry.id   f7133066d8b4b045628478eb1995f118
#
_cell.length_a   1.000
_cell.length_b   1.000
_cell.length_c   1.000
_cell.angle_alpha   90.00
_cell.angle_beta   90.00
_cell.angle_gamma   90.00
#
_symmetry.space_group_name_H-M   'P 1'
#
loop_
_entity.id
_entity.type
_entity.pdbx_description
1 polymer ?
#
loop_
_entity_poly.entity_id
_entity_poly.type
_entity_poly.pdbx_seq_one_letter_code
_entity_poly.pdbx_strand_id
1 'polypeptide(L)'
;MTKYVFVTGGVVSSLGKGIAAASLAAILESRGLKVTLLKLDPYINVDPGTMSPLQHGEVFVTEDGAETDLDLGHYERFVSAKMRKSNNFTTGQIYESVISKERRGEYLGKTVQVIPHITNEIQAFVERGAKASHDGKADIAICEIGGTVGDIESLPFLEAARQMSLRMPTHSCAFVHLTLVPYISSAGELKTKPTQHSVQKLREIGIMPTVLLCRADRPIPDDERAKISLFSNVREEAVISVWDVDTIYKIPEMLHAQGMDDLICRELQIDAKPANLAVWAKLVYELANPKHEVTIGMVGKYVELTESYKSLIEALRHAGIHTHTRVNINYIDSEVIEKDGVDCLKKLDAILVPGGFGKRGTEGKIAAIRYARENHVPYLGICLGMQLAVIEFARHVANITKANSTEFDPDTDSPVVALITEWLDREGRVEKRTNDSDLGGSMRLGSQRCPVKADTLAHRIYGAEVNERHRHRYEVNNLYVPKLEQSGLIISARTPNESLPEMMELPESMHPWFFGVQFHPEFTSTPRDGHPLFSAFINAALAHQDAALKQVA
;
A
#
# COMPACT_ATOMS: atom_id res chain seq x y z
N MET A 1 -6.81 7.06 28.63
CA MET A 1 -7.80 7.53 27.63
C MET A 1 -7.03 7.79 26.34
N THR A 2 -7.46 7.29 25.20
CA THR A 2 -6.79 7.53 23.92
C THR A 2 -6.81 9.01 23.57
N LYS A 3 -5.68 9.55 23.15
CA LYS A 3 -5.52 10.91 22.62
C LYS A 3 -5.65 10.88 21.11
N TYR A 4 -6.05 11.99 20.49
CA TYR A 4 -6.30 12.07 19.06
C TYR A 4 -5.46 13.17 18.41
N VAL A 5 -4.83 12.85 17.30
CA VAL A 5 -4.15 13.82 16.44
C VAL A 5 -4.84 13.81 15.09
N PHE A 6 -5.49 14.90 14.73
CA PHE A 6 -6.13 15.06 13.43
C PHE A 6 -5.16 15.70 12.45
N VAL A 7 -4.85 14.99 11.36
CA VAL A 7 -3.99 15.47 10.29
C VAL A 7 -4.87 15.94 9.13
N THR A 8 -4.75 17.21 8.78
CA THR A 8 -5.51 17.85 7.70
C THR A 8 -4.55 18.43 6.67
N GLY A 9 -5.00 18.64 5.44
CA GLY A 9 -4.21 19.25 4.41
C GLY A 9 -4.94 20.37 3.68
N GLY A 10 -4.18 21.31 3.18
CA GLY A 10 -4.71 22.42 2.41
C GLY A 10 -3.87 22.73 1.17
N VAL A 11 -4.34 23.67 0.37
CA VAL A 11 -3.73 24.17 -0.87
C VAL A 11 -3.90 23.22 -2.06
N VAL A 12 -3.34 21.99 -2.00
CA VAL A 12 -3.40 20.99 -3.08
C VAL A 12 -3.49 19.57 -2.52
N SER A 13 -3.95 18.63 -3.33
CA SER A 13 -3.89 17.19 -3.06
C SER A 13 -2.44 16.67 -3.13
N SER A 14 -2.21 15.42 -2.75
CA SER A 14 -0.90 14.74 -2.84
C SER A 14 0.25 15.47 -2.12
N LEU A 15 -0.08 16.25 -1.08
CA LEU A 15 0.91 17.00 -0.30
C LEU A 15 1.78 16.11 0.60
N GLY A 16 1.37 14.85 0.80
CA GLY A 16 2.08 13.89 1.65
C GLY A 16 1.52 13.78 3.06
N LYS A 17 0.21 14.00 3.27
CA LYS A 17 -0.47 13.81 4.57
C LYS A 17 -0.22 12.42 5.17
N GLY A 18 -0.40 11.36 4.36
CA GLY A 18 -0.20 9.97 4.79
C GLY A 18 1.21 9.71 5.29
N ILE A 19 2.21 10.19 4.56
CA ILE A 19 3.63 10.06 4.97
C ILE A 19 3.92 10.88 6.24
N ALA A 20 3.37 12.09 6.35
CA ALA A 20 3.55 12.92 7.55
C ALA A 20 2.89 12.27 8.78
N ALA A 21 1.67 11.74 8.64
CA ALA A 21 0.95 11.01 9.68
C ALA A 21 1.72 9.74 10.10
N ALA A 22 2.18 8.95 9.13
CA ALA A 22 2.97 7.74 9.36
C ALA A 22 4.32 8.05 10.03
N SER A 23 5.00 9.12 9.61
CA SER A 23 6.27 9.55 10.21
C SER A 23 6.09 9.99 11.66
N LEU A 24 5.07 10.79 11.96
CA LEU A 24 4.73 11.16 13.34
C LEU A 24 4.42 9.91 14.18
N ALA A 25 3.64 8.98 13.62
CA ALA A 25 3.32 7.71 14.27
C ALA A 25 4.58 6.92 14.62
N ALA A 26 5.52 6.80 13.68
CA ALA A 26 6.79 6.11 13.88
C ALA A 26 7.65 6.76 14.99
N ILE A 27 7.70 8.08 15.05
CA ILE A 27 8.42 8.79 16.10
C ILE A 27 7.77 8.52 17.46
N LEU A 28 6.44 8.64 17.56
CA LEU A 28 5.71 8.40 18.80
C LEU A 28 5.78 6.93 19.25
N GLU A 29 5.76 5.96 18.31
CA GLU A 29 5.99 4.55 18.60
C GLU A 29 7.41 4.33 19.16
N SER A 30 8.44 5.00 18.60
CA SER A 30 9.82 4.93 19.10
C SER A 30 9.98 5.49 20.54
N ARG A 31 9.05 6.32 20.97
CA ARG A 31 8.94 6.85 22.34
C ARG A 31 8.22 5.90 23.30
N GLY A 32 7.84 4.70 22.82
CA GLY A 32 7.18 3.65 23.60
C GLY A 32 5.66 3.78 23.70
N LEU A 33 5.04 4.63 22.88
CA LEU A 33 3.60 4.81 22.84
C LEU A 33 2.95 3.79 21.89
N LYS A 34 1.74 3.32 22.24
CA LYS A 34 0.90 2.49 21.37
C LYS A 34 0.14 3.42 20.42
N VAL A 35 0.53 3.43 19.16
CA VAL A 35 -0.02 4.31 18.14
C VAL A 35 -0.89 3.54 17.16
N THR A 36 -2.01 4.10 16.74
CA THR A 36 -2.80 3.63 15.60
C THR A 36 -3.06 4.78 14.63
N LEU A 37 -3.26 4.44 13.35
CA LEU A 37 -3.62 5.41 12.32
C LEU A 37 -5.00 5.09 11.77
N LEU A 38 -5.74 6.13 11.44
CA LEU A 38 -7.06 6.06 10.83
C LEU A 38 -7.10 6.94 9.59
N LYS A 39 -7.60 6.40 8.49
CA LYS A 39 -7.81 7.13 7.23
C LYS A 39 -9.30 7.43 7.06
N LEU A 40 -9.60 8.71 6.84
CA LEU A 40 -10.95 9.23 6.61
C LEU A 40 -11.03 9.75 5.18
N ASP A 41 -11.68 9.00 4.29
CA ASP A 41 -11.73 9.34 2.87
C ASP A 41 -13.05 10.03 2.49
N PRO A 42 -13.01 11.22 1.90
CA PRO A 42 -14.21 12.02 1.66
C PRO A 42 -15.01 11.60 0.41
N TYR A 43 -14.55 10.60 -0.35
CA TYR A 43 -15.29 10.13 -1.52
C TYR A 43 -16.49 9.24 -1.13
N ILE A 44 -17.48 9.15 -2.05
CA ILE A 44 -18.77 8.43 -1.84
C ILE A 44 -18.66 6.94 -2.13
N ASN A 45 -17.60 6.46 -2.75
CA ASN A 45 -17.40 5.03 -2.93
C ASN A 45 -17.38 4.32 -1.57
N VAL A 46 -18.02 3.16 -1.48
CA VAL A 46 -18.02 2.36 -0.24
C VAL A 46 -16.62 1.84 0.06
N ASP A 47 -15.91 1.42 -0.97
CA ASP A 47 -14.49 1.07 -0.92
C ASP A 47 -13.79 1.43 -2.25
N PRO A 48 -12.45 1.43 -2.32
CA PRO A 48 -11.71 1.74 -3.53
C PRO A 48 -11.56 0.55 -4.50
N GLY A 49 -12.11 -0.62 -4.20
CA GLY A 49 -11.91 -1.85 -4.99
C GLY A 49 -12.32 -1.76 -6.44
N THR A 50 -13.32 -0.92 -6.76
CA THR A 50 -13.81 -0.66 -8.13
C THR A 50 -13.22 0.61 -8.76
N MET A 51 -12.39 1.35 -8.06
CA MET A 51 -11.77 2.57 -8.56
C MET A 51 -10.65 2.27 -9.55
N SER A 52 -10.47 3.19 -10.51
CA SER A 52 -9.35 3.09 -11.45
C SER A 52 -8.01 3.39 -10.75
N PRO A 53 -7.00 2.52 -10.88
CA PRO A 53 -5.64 2.82 -10.39
C PRO A 53 -5.03 4.10 -10.97
N LEU A 54 -5.52 4.54 -12.13
CA LEU A 54 -5.13 5.81 -12.77
C LEU A 54 -5.53 7.05 -11.96
N GLN A 55 -6.60 6.95 -11.16
CA GLN A 55 -7.13 8.07 -10.38
C GLN A 55 -6.74 8.02 -8.91
N HIS A 56 -6.65 6.81 -8.34
CA HIS A 56 -6.46 6.61 -6.90
C HIS A 56 -5.14 5.91 -6.53
N GLY A 57 -4.34 5.47 -7.52
CA GLY A 57 -3.17 4.66 -7.28
C GLY A 57 -3.53 3.22 -6.92
N GLU A 58 -2.66 2.57 -6.17
CA GLU A 58 -2.81 1.18 -5.73
C GLU A 58 -3.97 1.01 -4.75
N VAL A 59 -4.71 -0.07 -4.91
CA VAL A 59 -5.66 -0.55 -3.88
C VAL A 59 -4.88 -1.44 -2.90
N PHE A 60 -4.70 -0.96 -1.68
CA PHE A 60 -4.05 -1.71 -0.62
C PHE A 60 -5.04 -2.64 0.08
N VAL A 61 -4.63 -3.87 0.38
CA VAL A 61 -5.48 -4.84 1.07
C VAL A 61 -4.96 -5.06 2.49
N THR A 62 -5.85 -4.90 3.47
CA THR A 62 -5.55 -5.14 4.89
C THR A 62 -5.50 -6.63 5.22
N GLU A 63 -4.98 -6.97 6.40
CA GLU A 63 -4.91 -8.35 6.89
C GLU A 63 -6.28 -9.05 6.93
N ASP A 64 -7.32 -8.31 7.35
CA ASP A 64 -8.71 -8.80 7.44
C ASP A 64 -9.53 -8.61 6.15
N GLY A 65 -8.87 -8.26 5.03
CA GLY A 65 -9.43 -8.26 3.69
C GLY A 65 -10.26 -7.02 3.33
N ALA A 66 -9.97 -5.87 3.90
CA ALA A 66 -10.49 -4.61 3.37
C ALA A 66 -9.66 -4.14 2.19
N GLU A 67 -10.32 -3.71 1.12
CA GLU A 67 -9.73 -2.90 0.06
C GLU A 67 -9.71 -1.44 0.53
N THR A 68 -8.55 -0.80 0.49
CA THR A 68 -8.34 0.52 1.09
C THR A 68 -7.45 1.39 0.23
N ASP A 69 -7.38 2.67 0.57
CA ASP A 69 -6.43 3.61 -0.01
C ASP A 69 -4.97 3.20 0.23
N LEU A 70 -4.08 3.59 -0.68
CA LEU A 70 -2.64 3.29 -0.62
C LEU A 70 -1.94 3.84 0.63
N ASP A 71 -2.52 4.83 1.30
CA ASP A 71 -1.97 5.41 2.53
C ASP A 71 -1.87 4.39 3.67
N LEU A 72 -2.77 3.38 3.72
CA LEU A 72 -2.66 2.31 4.72
C LEU A 72 -1.38 1.49 4.53
N GLY A 73 -0.92 1.33 3.31
CA GLY A 73 0.39 0.75 3.01
C GLY A 73 1.53 1.61 3.56
N HIS A 74 1.44 2.94 3.45
CA HIS A 74 2.41 3.83 4.09
C HIS A 74 2.40 3.64 5.61
N TYR A 75 1.21 3.54 6.24
CA TYR A 75 1.12 3.34 7.67
C TYR A 75 1.84 2.07 8.13
N GLU A 76 1.56 0.92 7.51
CA GLU A 76 2.20 -0.35 7.87
C GLU A 76 3.71 -0.38 7.63
N ARG A 77 4.23 0.39 6.68
CA ARG A 77 5.67 0.54 6.46
C ARG A 77 6.36 1.34 7.57
N PHE A 78 5.66 2.26 8.22
CA PHE A 78 6.23 3.14 9.24
C PHE A 78 6.00 2.66 10.67
N VAL A 79 4.88 1.99 10.97
CA VAL A 79 4.56 1.50 12.32
C VAL A 79 4.53 -0.04 12.37
N SER A 80 4.61 -0.59 13.57
CA SER A 80 4.53 -2.04 13.79
C SER A 80 3.10 -2.57 13.75
N ALA A 81 2.11 -1.69 13.93
CA ALA A 81 0.69 -2.05 13.94
C ALA A 81 0.23 -2.45 12.53
N LYS A 82 -0.52 -3.57 12.46
CA LYS A 82 -1.18 -3.98 11.21
C LYS A 82 -2.51 -3.25 11.07
N MET A 83 -2.79 -2.76 9.85
CA MET A 83 -4.04 -2.07 9.54
C MET A 83 -5.17 -3.08 9.28
N ARG A 84 -6.38 -2.68 9.63
CA ARG A 84 -7.62 -3.47 9.52
C ARG A 84 -8.74 -2.63 8.92
N LYS A 85 -9.88 -3.25 8.62
CA LYS A 85 -11.12 -2.56 8.17
C LYS A 85 -11.48 -1.36 9.03
N SER A 86 -11.23 -1.45 10.34
CA SER A 86 -11.50 -0.37 11.29
C SER A 86 -10.55 0.83 11.17
N ASN A 87 -9.50 0.76 10.36
CA ASN A 87 -8.54 1.84 10.18
C ASN A 87 -8.81 2.72 8.94
N ASN A 88 -9.76 2.32 8.08
CA ASN A 88 -10.19 3.13 6.94
C ASN A 88 -11.71 3.18 6.86
N PHE A 89 -12.26 4.36 6.63
CA PHE A 89 -13.67 4.54 6.35
C PHE A 89 -13.92 5.73 5.41
N THR A 90 -14.90 5.54 4.55
CA THR A 90 -15.27 6.48 3.48
C THR A 90 -16.55 7.21 3.82
N THR A 91 -16.79 8.33 3.15
CA THR A 91 -18.10 9.00 3.18
C THR A 91 -19.23 8.03 2.82
N GLY A 92 -19.02 7.17 1.80
CA GLY A 92 -20.01 6.17 1.38
C GLY A 92 -20.42 5.24 2.51
N GLN A 93 -19.46 4.65 3.22
CA GLN A 93 -19.74 3.78 4.38
C GLN A 93 -20.49 4.49 5.50
N ILE A 94 -20.12 5.75 5.79
CA ILE A 94 -20.78 6.56 6.82
C ILE A 94 -22.24 6.83 6.46
N TYR A 95 -22.50 7.27 5.22
CA TYR A 95 -23.86 7.57 4.76
C TYR A 95 -24.71 6.30 4.65
N GLU A 96 -24.16 5.21 4.13
CA GLU A 96 -24.83 3.91 4.08
C GLU A 96 -25.25 3.45 5.49
N SER A 97 -24.36 3.57 6.48
CA SER A 97 -24.66 3.23 7.87
C SER A 97 -25.82 4.07 8.41
N VAL A 98 -25.78 5.39 8.22
CA VAL A 98 -26.83 6.29 8.71
C VAL A 98 -28.16 6.06 8.00
N ILE A 99 -28.16 5.90 6.67
CA ILE A 99 -29.38 5.60 5.89
C ILE A 99 -29.96 4.25 6.31
N SER A 100 -29.14 3.23 6.51
CA SER A 100 -29.58 1.92 6.99
C SER A 100 -30.22 1.98 8.37
N LYS A 101 -29.67 2.78 9.30
CA LYS A 101 -30.24 3.04 10.63
C LYS A 101 -31.58 3.78 10.53
N GLU A 102 -31.67 4.76 9.64
CA GLU A 102 -32.93 5.48 9.38
C GLU A 102 -34.02 4.52 8.90
N ARG A 103 -33.71 3.70 7.90
CA ARG A 103 -34.65 2.71 7.33
C ARG A 103 -35.12 1.66 8.36
N ARG A 104 -34.29 1.33 9.35
CA ARG A 104 -34.67 0.46 10.48
C ARG A 104 -35.43 1.19 11.61
N GLY A 105 -35.63 2.52 11.48
CA GLY A 105 -36.38 3.31 12.48
C GLY A 105 -35.57 3.65 13.74
N GLU A 106 -34.27 3.50 13.76
CA GLU A 106 -33.43 3.73 14.95
C GLU A 106 -33.42 5.19 15.42
N TYR A 107 -33.79 6.13 14.54
CA TYR A 107 -33.90 7.55 14.90
C TYR A 107 -35.30 7.98 15.42
N LEU A 108 -36.21 7.03 15.61
CA LEU A 108 -37.53 7.24 16.25
C LEU A 108 -38.33 8.41 15.63
N GLY A 109 -38.34 8.52 14.30
CA GLY A 109 -39.07 9.53 13.55
C GLY A 109 -38.44 10.93 13.54
N LYS A 110 -37.24 11.10 14.07
CA LYS A 110 -36.51 12.38 13.98
C LYS A 110 -36.05 12.66 12.53
N THR A 111 -36.00 13.95 12.18
CA THR A 111 -35.34 14.36 10.93
C THR A 111 -33.84 14.06 11.01
N VAL A 112 -33.33 13.23 10.08
CA VAL A 112 -31.93 12.87 10.00
C VAL A 112 -31.19 13.91 9.16
N GLN A 113 -30.11 14.47 9.69
CA GLN A 113 -29.33 15.57 9.09
C GLN A 113 -27.83 15.27 9.18
N VAL A 114 -27.03 16.01 8.41
CA VAL A 114 -25.56 15.88 8.48
C VAL A 114 -25.08 16.15 9.90
N ILE A 115 -25.54 17.23 10.53
CA ILE A 115 -25.34 17.51 11.94
C ILE A 115 -26.68 17.26 12.66
N PRO A 116 -26.77 16.38 13.68
CA PRO A 116 -25.65 15.66 14.30
C PRO A 116 -25.44 14.21 13.79
N HIS A 117 -26.28 13.68 12.88
CA HIS A 117 -26.33 12.22 12.65
C HIS A 117 -25.11 11.69 11.90
N ILE A 118 -24.70 12.34 10.80
CA ILE A 118 -23.48 11.97 10.06
C ILE A 118 -22.24 12.26 10.91
N THR A 119 -22.16 13.42 11.55
CA THR A 119 -21.01 13.76 12.39
C THR A 119 -20.87 12.83 13.59
N ASN A 120 -21.97 12.42 14.23
CA ASN A 120 -21.95 11.43 15.31
C ASN A 120 -21.48 10.06 14.82
N GLU A 121 -21.89 9.64 13.62
CA GLU A 121 -21.46 8.38 13.04
C GLU A 121 -19.96 8.40 12.74
N ILE A 122 -19.43 9.50 12.17
CA ILE A 122 -17.98 9.69 11.95
C ILE A 122 -17.23 9.57 13.28
N GLN A 123 -17.68 10.27 14.33
CA GLN A 123 -17.05 10.20 15.65
C GLN A 123 -17.06 8.77 16.21
N ALA A 124 -18.17 8.05 16.05
CA ALA A 124 -18.29 6.65 16.48
C ALA A 124 -17.32 5.71 15.73
N PHE A 125 -17.10 5.94 14.42
CA PHE A 125 -16.11 5.20 13.64
C PHE A 125 -14.69 5.50 14.11
N VAL A 126 -14.32 6.77 14.31
CA VAL A 126 -13.02 7.17 14.86
C VAL A 126 -12.75 6.51 16.21
N GLU A 127 -13.71 6.56 17.13
CA GLU A 127 -13.58 5.94 18.47
C GLU A 127 -13.45 4.41 18.39
N ARG A 128 -14.19 3.75 17.49
CA ARG A 128 -14.10 2.30 17.27
C ARG A 128 -12.75 1.91 16.69
N GLY A 129 -12.27 2.62 15.65
CA GLY A 129 -10.98 2.38 15.04
C GLY A 129 -9.83 2.54 16.04
N ALA A 130 -9.89 3.59 16.87
CA ALA A 130 -8.91 3.79 17.93
C ALA A 130 -8.89 2.67 18.99
N LYS A 131 -10.03 2.03 19.25
CA LYS A 131 -10.17 0.91 20.21
C LYS A 131 -9.81 -0.45 19.61
N ALA A 132 -9.91 -0.61 18.28
CA ALA A 132 -9.70 -1.89 17.61
C ALA A 132 -8.24 -2.30 17.53
N SER A 133 -7.29 -1.42 17.82
CA SER A 133 -5.86 -1.67 17.76
C SER A 133 -5.29 -2.01 19.15
N HIS A 134 -4.16 -2.72 19.17
CA HIS A 134 -3.36 -3.00 20.37
C HIS A 134 -4.18 -3.56 21.56
N ASP A 135 -5.00 -4.59 21.33
CA ASP A 135 -5.83 -5.21 22.36
C ASP A 135 -6.76 -4.21 23.08
N GLY A 136 -7.24 -3.22 22.34
CA GLY A 136 -8.24 -2.27 22.79
C GLY A 136 -7.70 -0.99 23.44
N LYS A 137 -6.42 -0.70 23.38
CA LYS A 137 -5.82 0.51 23.98
C LYS A 137 -4.69 1.11 23.17
N ALA A 138 -5.00 1.92 22.17
CA ALA A 138 -4.04 2.88 21.66
C ALA A 138 -3.88 4.05 22.65
N ASP A 139 -2.64 4.50 22.88
CA ASP A 139 -2.37 5.73 23.62
C ASP A 139 -2.72 6.94 22.76
N ILE A 140 -2.37 6.86 21.46
CA ILE A 140 -2.65 7.90 20.45
C ILE A 140 -3.27 7.27 19.20
N ALA A 141 -4.34 7.91 18.71
CA ALA A 141 -4.91 7.68 17.39
C ALA A 141 -4.62 8.87 16.49
N ILE A 142 -3.89 8.66 15.41
CA ILE A 142 -3.62 9.67 14.38
C ILE A 142 -4.66 9.49 13.28
N CYS A 143 -5.49 10.52 13.08
CA CYS A 143 -6.62 10.50 12.16
C CYS A 143 -6.30 11.38 10.96
N GLU A 144 -5.96 10.79 9.82
CA GLU A 144 -5.75 11.53 8.58
C GLU A 144 -7.07 11.81 7.90
N ILE A 145 -7.39 13.08 7.70
CA ILE A 145 -8.56 13.52 6.95
C ILE A 145 -8.16 13.72 5.49
N GLY A 146 -8.74 12.92 4.60
CA GLY A 146 -8.56 13.01 3.15
C GLY A 146 -9.14 14.30 2.56
N GLY A 147 -8.78 14.58 1.32
CA GLY A 147 -9.18 15.82 0.62
C GLY A 147 -8.40 17.05 1.09
N THR A 148 -8.90 18.22 0.69
CA THR A 148 -8.31 19.52 0.95
C THR A 148 -9.24 20.36 1.81
N VAL A 149 -8.71 21.06 2.81
CA VAL A 149 -9.50 21.99 3.63
C VAL A 149 -10.09 23.09 2.75
N GLY A 150 -11.40 23.17 2.73
CA GLY A 150 -12.18 24.06 1.84
C GLY A 150 -13.03 23.30 0.83
N ASP A 151 -12.73 22.01 0.58
CA ASP A 151 -13.56 21.15 -0.25
C ASP A 151 -14.84 20.74 0.48
N ILE A 152 -15.95 20.67 -0.25
CA ILE A 152 -17.28 20.35 0.29
C ILE A 152 -17.26 18.93 0.91
N GLU A 153 -16.59 18.02 0.27
CA GLU A 153 -16.56 16.60 0.63
C GLU A 153 -15.94 16.36 2.00
N SER A 154 -14.93 17.15 2.39
CA SER A 154 -14.23 16.98 3.67
C SER A 154 -14.93 17.65 4.85
N LEU A 155 -15.89 18.55 4.62
CA LEU A 155 -16.54 19.32 5.67
C LEU A 155 -17.17 18.48 6.80
N PRO A 156 -17.91 17.38 6.53
CA PRO A 156 -18.47 16.56 7.61
C PRO A 156 -17.41 15.94 8.52
N PHE A 157 -16.25 15.56 7.97
CA PHE A 157 -15.13 15.01 8.76
C PHE A 157 -14.46 16.10 9.62
N LEU A 158 -14.22 17.28 9.05
CA LEU A 158 -13.66 18.40 9.78
C LEU A 158 -14.59 18.85 10.91
N GLU A 159 -15.90 18.95 10.65
CA GLU A 159 -16.91 19.27 11.67
C GLU A 159 -16.96 18.20 12.76
N ALA A 160 -16.90 16.91 12.42
CA ALA A 160 -16.85 15.83 13.40
C ALA A 160 -15.61 15.92 14.30
N ALA A 161 -14.43 16.20 13.71
CA ALA A 161 -13.18 16.40 14.44
C ALA A 161 -13.26 17.61 15.38
N ARG A 162 -13.83 18.73 14.92
CA ARG A 162 -14.09 19.92 15.75
C ARG A 162 -15.01 19.60 16.92
N GLN A 163 -16.11 18.88 16.68
CA GLN A 163 -17.03 18.47 17.73
C GLN A 163 -16.37 17.52 18.74
N MET A 164 -15.52 16.59 18.29
CA MET A 164 -14.74 15.72 19.18
C MET A 164 -13.83 16.54 20.10
N SER A 165 -13.10 17.53 19.56
CA SER A 165 -12.22 18.36 20.37
C SER A 165 -12.95 19.19 21.42
N LEU A 166 -14.19 19.60 21.14
CA LEU A 166 -15.05 20.32 22.09
C LEU A 166 -15.62 19.41 23.18
N ARG A 167 -16.00 18.17 22.81
CA ARG A 167 -16.66 17.21 23.71
C ARG A 167 -15.68 16.50 24.64
N MET A 168 -14.47 16.25 24.17
CA MET A 168 -13.45 15.55 24.94
C MET A 168 -12.78 16.47 25.98
N PRO A 169 -12.18 15.88 27.04
CA PRO A 169 -11.40 16.67 27.99
C PRO A 169 -10.30 17.49 27.31
N THR A 170 -9.97 18.62 27.89
CA THR A 170 -8.83 19.44 27.45
C THR A 170 -7.57 18.59 27.26
N HIS A 171 -6.75 18.92 26.28
CA HIS A 171 -5.54 18.16 25.91
C HIS A 171 -5.79 16.72 25.44
N SER A 172 -6.99 16.43 24.90
CA SER A 172 -7.30 15.12 24.29
C SER A 172 -7.16 15.12 22.77
N CYS A 173 -7.18 16.29 22.12
CA CYS A 173 -7.08 16.43 20.67
C CYS A 173 -6.02 17.46 20.29
N ALA A 174 -5.24 17.16 19.24
CA ALA A 174 -4.32 18.09 18.59
C ALA A 174 -4.59 18.11 17.08
N PHE A 175 -4.33 19.23 16.42
CA PHE A 175 -4.53 19.39 14.98
C PHE A 175 -3.21 19.71 14.29
N VAL A 176 -2.81 18.86 13.37
CA VAL A 176 -1.65 19.04 12.48
C VAL A 176 -2.17 19.42 11.11
N HIS A 177 -1.77 20.56 10.59
CA HIS A 177 -2.21 21.03 9.29
C HIS A 177 -1.05 21.12 8.32
N LEU A 178 -1.10 20.34 7.24
CA LEU A 178 -0.09 20.30 6.19
C LEU A 178 -0.44 21.29 5.09
N THR A 179 0.50 22.16 4.72
CA THR A 179 0.33 23.20 3.72
C THR A 179 1.50 23.24 2.74
N LEU A 180 1.34 23.98 1.64
CA LEU A 180 2.38 24.20 0.63
C LEU A 180 2.93 25.62 0.73
N VAL A 181 4.25 25.74 0.73
CA VAL A 181 5.00 27.01 0.60
C VAL A 181 5.79 26.95 -0.70
N PRO A 182 5.18 27.32 -1.85
CA PRO A 182 5.82 27.18 -3.14
C PRO A 182 6.95 28.20 -3.32
N TYR A 183 8.02 27.76 -3.96
CA TYR A 183 9.07 28.65 -4.47
C TYR A 183 8.69 29.15 -5.86
N ILE A 184 8.70 30.47 -6.06
CA ILE A 184 8.42 31.08 -7.37
C ILE A 184 9.74 31.50 -7.99
N SER A 185 10.21 30.72 -8.96
CA SER A 185 11.51 30.91 -9.60
C SER A 185 11.71 32.31 -10.20
N SER A 186 10.64 32.88 -10.81
CA SER A 186 10.68 34.23 -11.38
C SER A 186 10.81 35.36 -10.35
N ALA A 187 10.37 35.10 -9.10
CA ALA A 187 10.46 36.07 -7.99
C ALA A 187 11.66 35.79 -7.08
N GLY A 188 12.29 34.61 -7.18
CA GLY A 188 13.40 34.18 -6.35
C GLY A 188 13.07 33.97 -4.88
N GLU A 189 11.78 33.72 -4.54
CA GLU A 189 11.34 33.66 -3.14
C GLU A 189 10.27 32.59 -2.88
N LEU A 190 10.19 32.14 -1.63
CA LEU A 190 9.11 31.31 -1.11
C LEU A 190 7.85 32.16 -0.87
N LYS A 191 6.68 31.65 -1.24
CA LYS A 191 5.39 32.33 -1.07
C LYS A 191 4.57 31.73 0.06
N THR A 192 4.39 32.48 1.13
CA THR A 192 3.65 32.06 2.34
C THR A 192 2.12 32.26 2.24
N LYS A 193 1.62 32.98 1.23
CA LYS A 193 0.19 33.26 1.05
C LYS A 193 -0.69 32.01 0.94
N PRO A 194 -0.33 30.96 0.20
CA PRO A 194 -1.15 29.73 0.13
C PRO A 194 -1.37 29.10 1.50
N THR A 195 -0.32 29.04 2.33
CA THR A 195 -0.38 28.56 3.72
C THR A 195 -1.33 29.43 4.56
N GLN A 196 -1.20 30.77 4.48
CA GLN A 196 -2.05 31.70 5.24
C GLN A 196 -3.54 31.51 4.90
N HIS A 197 -3.88 31.40 3.60
CA HIS A 197 -5.25 31.16 3.16
C HIS A 197 -5.78 29.79 3.59
N SER A 198 -4.96 28.75 3.53
CA SER A 198 -5.35 27.42 3.97
C SER A 198 -5.67 27.37 5.46
N VAL A 199 -4.81 27.99 6.28
CA VAL A 199 -5.06 28.11 7.74
C VAL A 199 -6.30 28.95 8.03
N GLN A 200 -6.53 30.04 7.25
CA GLN A 200 -7.74 30.83 7.39
C GLN A 200 -8.99 29.98 7.16
N LYS A 201 -9.01 29.15 6.10
CA LYS A 201 -10.13 28.23 5.82
C LYS A 201 -10.36 27.22 6.94
N LEU A 202 -9.30 26.67 7.52
CA LEU A 202 -9.43 25.76 8.67
C LEU A 202 -10.02 26.50 9.89
N ARG A 203 -9.60 27.73 10.13
CA ARG A 203 -10.12 28.57 11.23
C ARG A 203 -11.59 28.97 11.04
N GLU A 204 -12.04 29.19 9.79
CA GLU A 204 -13.45 29.45 9.47
C GLU A 204 -14.37 28.28 9.92
N ILE A 205 -13.84 27.04 9.92
CA ILE A 205 -14.54 25.85 10.44
C ILE A 205 -14.51 25.79 11.99
N GLY A 206 -13.67 26.62 12.64
CA GLY A 206 -13.48 26.63 14.08
C GLY A 206 -12.37 25.71 14.59
N ILE A 207 -11.44 25.32 13.72
CA ILE A 207 -10.27 24.51 14.07
C ILE A 207 -9.03 25.39 14.07
N MET A 208 -8.27 25.35 15.18
CA MET A 208 -6.96 25.98 15.27
C MET A 208 -5.87 24.91 15.15
N PRO A 209 -4.93 25.05 14.20
CA PRO A 209 -3.83 24.10 14.12
C PRO A 209 -2.89 24.22 15.33
N THR A 210 -2.54 23.07 15.91
CA THR A 210 -1.51 22.95 16.95
C THR A 210 -0.12 23.04 16.30
N VAL A 211 0.05 22.38 15.15
CA VAL A 211 1.28 22.33 14.36
C VAL A 211 0.96 22.60 12.89
N LEU A 212 1.79 23.41 12.25
CA LEU A 212 1.80 23.59 10.79
C LEU A 212 2.99 22.82 10.20
N LEU A 213 2.70 21.87 9.31
CA LEU A 213 3.71 21.25 8.45
C LEU A 213 3.75 22.01 7.13
N CYS A 214 4.81 22.73 6.88
CA CYS A 214 4.97 23.57 5.71
C CYS A 214 5.86 22.86 4.69
N ARG A 215 5.25 22.23 3.66
CA ARG A 215 6.01 21.58 2.59
C ARG A 215 6.53 22.60 1.61
N ALA A 216 7.80 22.47 1.24
CA ALA A 216 8.48 23.24 0.22
C ALA A 216 9.48 22.36 -0.53
N ASP A 217 10.05 22.85 -1.63
CA ASP A 217 11.14 22.17 -2.35
C ASP A 217 12.49 22.27 -1.62
N ARG A 218 12.57 23.14 -0.60
CA ARG A 218 13.77 23.47 0.19
C ARG A 218 13.42 23.85 1.62
N PRO A 219 14.39 23.88 2.57
CA PRO A 219 14.17 24.38 3.91
C PRO A 219 13.60 25.82 3.90
N ILE A 220 12.64 26.08 4.78
CA ILE A 220 12.02 27.40 4.92
C ILE A 220 12.88 28.24 5.87
N PRO A 221 13.36 29.43 5.45
CA PRO A 221 14.13 30.34 6.30
C PRO A 221 13.34 30.83 7.51
N ASP A 222 14.05 31.27 8.56
CA ASP A 222 13.44 31.70 9.82
C ASP A 222 12.52 32.91 9.65
N ASP A 223 12.87 33.87 8.78
CA ASP A 223 12.02 35.03 8.48
C ASP A 223 10.65 34.65 7.92
N GLU A 224 10.61 33.67 6.99
CA GLU A 224 9.37 33.14 6.46
C GLU A 224 8.62 32.30 7.50
N ARG A 225 9.31 31.57 8.36
CA ARG A 225 8.70 30.84 9.49
C ARG A 225 8.02 31.80 10.46
N ALA A 226 8.71 32.87 10.86
CA ALA A 226 8.17 33.92 11.73
C ALA A 226 6.94 34.60 11.08
N LYS A 227 6.99 34.85 9.78
CA LYS A 227 5.87 35.41 9.02
C LYS A 227 4.68 34.45 8.97
N ILE A 228 4.90 33.14 8.70
CA ILE A 228 3.85 32.12 8.74
C ILE A 228 3.24 32.06 10.14
N SER A 229 4.05 32.00 11.18
CA SER A 229 3.64 32.01 12.58
C SER A 229 2.68 33.17 12.89
N LEU A 230 3.10 34.39 12.57
CA LEU A 230 2.32 35.60 12.82
C LEU A 230 0.95 35.59 12.14
N PHE A 231 0.91 35.29 10.83
CA PHE A 231 -0.33 35.30 10.06
C PHE A 231 -1.25 34.12 10.30
N SER A 232 -0.69 32.99 10.75
CA SER A 232 -1.45 31.76 11.03
C SER A 232 -1.87 31.64 12.48
N ASN A 233 -1.41 32.53 13.37
CA ASN A 233 -1.65 32.47 14.81
C ASN A 233 -1.20 31.13 15.44
N VAL A 234 -0.05 30.65 15.02
CA VAL A 234 0.62 29.44 15.52
C VAL A 234 1.99 29.85 16.06
N ARG A 235 2.45 29.22 17.13
CA ARG A 235 3.79 29.51 17.67
C ARG A 235 4.86 29.22 16.64
N GLU A 236 5.93 29.99 16.58
CA GLU A 236 7.01 29.82 15.60
C GLU A 236 7.65 28.44 15.70
N GLU A 237 7.84 27.90 16.91
CA GLU A 237 8.32 26.55 17.16
C GLU A 237 7.41 25.45 16.57
N ALA A 238 6.14 25.75 16.33
CA ALA A 238 5.16 24.83 15.77
C ALA A 238 4.97 25.00 14.24
N VAL A 239 5.76 25.85 13.60
CA VAL A 239 5.88 25.93 12.14
C VAL A 239 7.05 25.04 11.71
N ILE A 240 6.74 23.83 11.30
CA ILE A 240 7.71 22.78 10.96
C ILE A 240 7.93 22.80 9.44
N SER A 241 9.17 22.94 9.01
CA SER A 241 9.55 22.87 7.60
C SER A 241 9.71 21.42 7.14
N VAL A 242 9.03 21.05 6.06
CA VAL A 242 9.16 19.73 5.42
C VAL A 242 9.56 19.95 3.96
N TRP A 243 10.75 19.49 3.58
CA TRP A 243 11.24 19.66 2.21
C TRP A 243 11.39 18.32 1.50
N ASP A 244 11.48 18.39 0.16
CA ASP A 244 11.62 17.22 -0.67
C ASP A 244 12.92 16.47 -0.36
N VAL A 245 12.81 15.15 -0.24
CA VAL A 245 13.91 14.24 0.10
C VAL A 245 13.98 13.09 -0.92
N ASP A 246 15.15 12.48 -1.04
CA ASP A 246 15.40 11.33 -1.91
C ASP A 246 14.73 10.04 -1.44
N THR A 247 14.45 9.93 -0.13
CA THR A 247 13.70 8.83 0.46
C THR A 247 12.78 9.31 1.58
N ILE A 248 11.54 8.80 1.58
CA ILE A 248 10.54 9.13 2.62
C ILE A 248 10.98 8.71 4.02
N TYR A 249 11.92 7.79 4.15
CA TYR A 249 12.44 7.29 5.43
C TYR A 249 13.33 8.31 6.18
N LYS A 250 13.68 9.44 5.55
CA LYS A 250 14.31 10.61 6.22
C LYS A 250 13.32 11.49 6.98
N ILE A 251 12.03 11.40 6.66
CA ILE A 251 11.00 12.30 7.23
C ILE A 251 10.88 12.15 8.75
N PRO A 252 10.89 10.97 9.38
CA PRO A 252 10.84 10.86 10.84
C PRO A 252 11.94 11.65 11.54
N GLU A 253 13.19 11.56 11.09
CA GLU A 253 14.31 12.30 11.65
C GLU A 253 14.17 13.81 11.42
N MET A 254 13.72 14.22 10.23
CA MET A 254 13.48 15.63 9.88
C MET A 254 12.42 16.27 10.80
N LEU A 255 11.33 15.59 11.10
CA LEU A 255 10.27 16.07 11.99
C LEU A 255 10.72 16.11 13.45
N HIS A 256 11.42 15.06 13.91
CA HIS A 256 11.95 14.97 15.26
C HIS A 256 12.99 16.05 15.53
N ALA A 257 13.92 16.30 14.61
CA ALA A 257 14.96 17.32 14.75
C ALA A 257 14.39 18.73 14.93
N GLN A 258 13.16 18.98 14.50
CA GLN A 258 12.44 20.24 14.69
C GLN A 258 11.48 20.21 15.90
N GLY A 259 11.48 19.14 16.71
CA GLY A 259 10.73 19.03 17.95
C GLY A 259 9.23 18.74 17.77
N MET A 260 8.78 18.21 16.61
CA MET A 260 7.37 17.99 16.36
C MET A 260 6.71 17.04 17.36
N ASP A 261 7.37 15.95 17.70
CA ASP A 261 6.86 14.96 18.65
C ASP A 261 6.79 15.50 20.09
N ASP A 262 7.74 16.34 20.48
CA ASP A 262 7.71 17.01 21.79
C ASP A 262 6.56 18.02 21.86
N LEU A 263 6.29 18.76 20.77
CA LEU A 263 5.13 19.65 20.66
C LEU A 263 3.81 18.89 20.84
N ILE A 264 3.66 17.77 20.17
CA ILE A 264 2.45 16.92 20.26
C ILE A 264 2.31 16.31 21.66
N CYS A 265 3.39 15.76 22.23
CA CYS A 265 3.35 15.20 23.59
C CYS A 265 3.01 16.26 24.64
N ARG A 266 3.57 17.47 24.51
CA ARG A 266 3.28 18.61 25.40
C ARG A 266 1.82 19.05 25.30
N GLU A 267 1.29 19.22 24.08
CA GLU A 267 -0.10 19.61 23.85
C GLU A 267 -1.08 18.59 24.41
N LEU A 268 -0.83 17.31 24.20
CA LEU A 268 -1.68 16.23 24.67
C LEU A 268 -1.41 15.81 26.12
N GLN A 269 -0.43 16.45 26.79
CA GLN A 269 0.02 16.11 28.16
C GLN A 269 0.35 14.60 28.29
N ILE A 270 1.17 14.10 27.37
CA ILE A 270 1.63 12.71 27.38
C ILE A 270 3.07 12.68 27.88
N ASP A 271 3.30 11.91 28.93
CA ASP A 271 4.65 11.57 29.37
C ASP A 271 5.18 10.40 28.53
N ALA A 272 6.21 10.63 27.75
CA ALA A 272 6.79 9.67 26.82
C ALA A 272 8.33 9.67 26.93
N LYS A 273 8.94 8.53 26.63
CA LYS A 273 10.40 8.42 26.57
C LYS A 273 11.00 9.31 25.48
N PRO A 274 12.29 9.63 25.50
CA PRO A 274 12.97 10.21 24.35
C PRO A 274 12.82 9.33 23.12
N ALA A 275 12.71 9.93 21.93
CA ALA A 275 12.63 9.19 20.67
C ALA A 275 13.92 8.41 20.38
N ASN A 276 13.78 7.20 19.84
CA ASN A 276 14.88 6.40 19.36
C ASN A 276 14.69 6.08 17.87
N LEU A 277 15.34 6.87 17.03
CA LEU A 277 15.25 6.75 15.56
C LEU A 277 16.43 6.00 14.94
N ALA A 278 17.24 5.27 15.74
CA ALA A 278 18.42 4.55 15.24
C ALA A 278 18.10 3.56 14.11
N VAL A 279 16.91 2.95 14.13
CA VAL A 279 16.46 2.06 13.06
C VAL A 279 16.30 2.85 11.75
N TRP A 280 15.67 4.02 11.79
CA TRP A 280 15.48 4.89 10.62
C TRP A 280 16.79 5.42 10.07
N ALA A 281 17.70 5.86 10.94
CA ALA A 281 19.05 6.30 10.55
C ALA A 281 19.82 5.18 9.83
N LYS A 282 19.74 3.94 10.36
CA LYS A 282 20.36 2.77 9.71
C LYS A 282 19.76 2.50 8.32
N LEU A 283 18.43 2.51 8.18
CA LEU A 283 17.75 2.30 6.89
C LEU A 283 18.17 3.34 5.84
N VAL A 284 18.23 4.61 6.24
CA VAL A 284 18.69 5.71 5.37
C VAL A 284 20.15 5.51 4.96
N TYR A 285 21.00 5.08 5.89
CA TYR A 285 22.41 4.80 5.62
C TYR A 285 22.58 3.67 4.59
N GLU A 286 21.87 2.54 4.76
CA GLU A 286 21.95 1.39 3.84
C GLU A 286 21.44 1.76 2.42
N LEU A 287 20.36 2.54 2.33
CA LEU A 287 19.85 3.04 1.05
C LEU A 287 20.86 3.95 0.32
N ALA A 288 21.60 4.76 1.07
CA ALA A 288 22.59 5.69 0.52
C ALA A 288 23.91 4.99 0.12
N ASN A 289 24.22 3.82 0.69
CA ASN A 289 25.50 3.12 0.55
C ASN A 289 25.34 1.68 0.06
N PRO A 290 24.71 1.43 -1.10
CA PRO A 290 24.58 0.10 -1.67
C PRO A 290 25.96 -0.43 -2.10
N LYS A 291 26.19 -1.75 -1.97
CA LYS A 291 27.41 -2.42 -2.40
C LYS A 291 27.29 -3.03 -3.79
N HIS A 292 26.07 -3.31 -4.20
CA HIS A 292 25.74 -3.95 -5.47
C HIS A 292 24.66 -3.15 -6.19
N GLU A 293 24.43 -3.45 -7.44
CA GLU A 293 23.41 -2.83 -8.28
C GLU A 293 22.81 -3.86 -9.22
N VAL A 294 21.48 -3.89 -9.33
CA VAL A 294 20.77 -4.75 -10.29
C VAL A 294 19.67 -3.97 -11.01
N THR A 295 19.33 -4.41 -12.22
CA THR A 295 18.24 -3.85 -13.03
C THR A 295 17.14 -4.88 -13.20
N ILE A 296 15.97 -4.59 -12.63
CA ILE A 296 14.77 -5.43 -12.70
C ILE A 296 13.82 -4.88 -13.77
N GLY A 297 13.45 -5.71 -14.74
CA GLY A 297 12.38 -5.38 -15.69
C GLY A 297 11.01 -5.65 -15.08
N MET A 298 10.24 -4.59 -14.79
CA MET A 298 8.86 -4.70 -14.38
C MET A 298 7.93 -4.60 -15.59
N VAL A 299 7.41 -5.75 -16.05
CA VAL A 299 6.57 -5.83 -17.25
C VAL A 299 5.10 -5.70 -16.87
N GLY A 300 4.53 -4.51 -17.09
CA GLY A 300 3.19 -4.14 -16.63
C GLY A 300 2.37 -3.36 -17.65
N LYS A 301 1.22 -2.83 -17.19
CA LYS A 301 0.30 -2.00 -18.00
C LYS A 301 0.36 -0.51 -17.68
N TYR A 302 0.71 -0.15 -16.45
CA TYR A 302 0.61 1.19 -15.90
C TYR A 302 2.00 1.74 -15.60
N VAL A 303 2.91 1.53 -16.53
CA VAL A 303 4.35 1.84 -16.36
C VAL A 303 4.64 3.32 -16.16
N GLU A 304 3.77 4.21 -16.64
CA GLU A 304 3.88 5.66 -16.44
C GLU A 304 3.37 6.12 -15.06
N LEU A 305 2.68 5.24 -14.33
CA LEU A 305 2.02 5.55 -13.05
C LEU A 305 2.63 4.72 -11.93
N THR A 306 3.70 5.22 -11.37
CA THR A 306 4.44 4.56 -10.28
C THR A 306 3.59 4.31 -9.02
N GLU A 307 2.56 5.13 -8.77
CA GLU A 307 1.64 4.96 -7.64
C GLU A 307 0.73 3.73 -7.78
N SER A 308 0.51 3.22 -9.01
CA SER A 308 -0.25 1.98 -9.22
C SER A 308 0.47 0.72 -8.74
N TYR A 309 1.79 0.80 -8.54
CA TYR A 309 2.65 -0.29 -8.06
C TYR A 309 3.43 0.10 -6.81
N LYS A 310 2.87 0.99 -5.99
CA LYS A 310 3.59 1.61 -4.87
C LYS A 310 4.15 0.59 -3.89
N SER A 311 3.35 -0.35 -3.42
CA SER A 311 3.81 -1.38 -2.48
C SER A 311 4.87 -2.28 -3.10
N LEU A 312 4.74 -2.61 -4.39
CA LEU A 312 5.72 -3.45 -5.09
C LEU A 312 7.07 -2.75 -5.27
N ILE A 313 7.06 -1.47 -5.65
CA ILE A 313 8.26 -0.63 -5.74
C ILE A 313 8.96 -0.54 -4.39
N GLU A 314 8.21 -0.29 -3.32
CA GLU A 314 8.76 -0.24 -1.97
C GLU A 314 9.29 -1.61 -1.52
N ALA A 315 8.60 -2.72 -1.83
CA ALA A 315 9.06 -4.07 -1.50
C ALA A 315 10.42 -4.41 -2.17
N LEU A 316 10.60 -4.02 -3.43
CA LEU A 316 11.89 -4.15 -4.12
C LEU A 316 12.98 -3.28 -3.47
N ARG A 317 12.66 -2.05 -3.06
CA ARG A 317 13.57 -1.17 -2.32
C ARG A 317 13.94 -1.74 -0.95
N HIS A 318 12.95 -2.29 -0.22
CA HIS A 318 13.20 -2.95 1.05
C HIS A 318 14.15 -4.16 0.90
N ALA A 319 13.94 -4.97 -0.14
CA ALA A 319 14.88 -6.04 -0.46
C ALA A 319 16.28 -5.50 -0.75
N GLY A 320 16.39 -4.39 -1.48
CA GLY A 320 17.66 -3.70 -1.72
C GLY A 320 18.37 -3.28 -0.43
N ILE A 321 17.65 -2.76 0.57
CA ILE A 321 18.21 -2.43 1.90
C ILE A 321 18.86 -3.67 2.53
N HIS A 322 18.13 -4.79 2.56
CA HIS A 322 18.55 -6.01 3.26
C HIS A 322 19.58 -6.84 2.50
N THR A 323 19.74 -6.60 1.19
CA THR A 323 20.77 -7.22 0.34
C THR A 323 21.92 -6.27 0.00
N HIS A 324 21.94 -5.05 0.57
CA HIS A 324 22.90 -3.98 0.26
C HIS A 324 22.99 -3.68 -1.24
N THR A 325 21.87 -3.74 -1.95
CA THR A 325 21.79 -3.64 -3.41
C THR A 325 20.95 -2.43 -3.82
N ARG A 326 21.47 -1.63 -4.75
CA ARG A 326 20.66 -0.65 -5.47
C ARG A 326 19.80 -1.38 -6.50
N VAL A 327 18.49 -1.26 -6.36
CA VAL A 327 17.53 -1.87 -7.28
C VAL A 327 17.02 -0.81 -8.25
N ASN A 328 17.44 -0.90 -9.50
CA ASN A 328 16.91 -0.09 -10.59
C ASN A 328 15.72 -0.81 -11.21
N ILE A 329 14.59 -0.12 -11.30
CA ILE A 329 13.38 -0.67 -11.91
C ILE A 329 13.22 -0.08 -13.30
N ASN A 330 13.31 -0.95 -14.32
CA ASN A 330 12.98 -0.60 -15.69
C ASN A 330 11.52 -0.97 -15.96
N TYR A 331 10.69 0.06 -16.11
CA TYR A 331 9.26 -0.11 -16.39
C TYR A 331 9.06 -0.39 -17.87
N ILE A 332 8.47 -1.54 -18.18
CA ILE A 332 8.28 -2.00 -19.56
C ILE A 332 6.79 -2.21 -19.81
N ASP A 333 6.24 -1.47 -20.78
CA ASP A 333 4.87 -1.69 -21.19
C ASP A 333 4.75 -3.00 -21.98
N SER A 334 3.88 -3.88 -21.50
CA SER A 334 3.64 -5.17 -22.13
C SER A 334 3.09 -5.07 -23.56
N GLU A 335 2.38 -3.99 -23.91
CA GLU A 335 1.90 -3.75 -25.27
C GLU A 335 3.04 -3.41 -26.23
N VAL A 336 4.13 -2.82 -25.73
CA VAL A 336 5.34 -2.61 -26.52
C VAL A 336 5.99 -3.94 -26.87
N ILE A 337 6.03 -4.89 -25.93
CA ILE A 337 6.55 -6.25 -26.20
C ILE A 337 5.69 -6.98 -27.25
N GLU A 338 4.36 -6.83 -27.20
CA GLU A 338 3.48 -7.42 -28.22
C GLU A 338 3.78 -6.89 -29.62
N LYS A 339 4.13 -5.61 -29.73
CA LYS A 339 4.36 -4.95 -31.01
C LYS A 339 5.79 -5.10 -31.52
N ASP A 340 6.77 -4.87 -30.65
CA ASP A 340 8.18 -4.68 -31.03
C ASP A 340 9.07 -5.88 -30.63
N GLY A 341 8.51 -6.86 -29.89
CA GLY A 341 9.21 -8.07 -29.43
C GLY A 341 10.00 -7.88 -28.15
N VAL A 342 10.80 -8.89 -27.80
CA VAL A 342 11.43 -9.06 -26.48
C VAL A 342 12.82 -8.44 -26.35
N ASP A 343 13.31 -7.70 -27.35
CA ASP A 343 14.68 -7.17 -27.35
C ASP A 343 14.99 -6.23 -26.19
N CYS A 344 13.98 -5.53 -25.67
CA CYS A 344 14.09 -4.67 -24.49
C CYS A 344 14.43 -5.43 -23.20
N LEU A 345 14.30 -6.76 -23.19
CA LEU A 345 14.56 -7.62 -22.02
C LEU A 345 16.02 -8.08 -21.90
N LYS A 346 16.83 -7.95 -22.95
CA LYS A 346 18.18 -8.56 -23.06
C LYS A 346 19.22 -8.10 -22.04
N LYS A 347 19.00 -6.97 -21.37
CA LYS A 347 19.97 -6.39 -20.42
C LYS A 347 19.47 -6.36 -18.99
N LEU A 348 18.46 -7.15 -18.69
CA LEU A 348 17.86 -7.21 -17.37
C LEU A 348 18.50 -8.31 -16.55
N ASP A 349 18.72 -8.04 -15.26
CA ASP A 349 19.23 -9.03 -14.32
C ASP A 349 18.12 -9.95 -13.81
N ALA A 350 16.85 -9.49 -13.83
CA ALA A 350 15.68 -10.28 -13.54
C ALA A 350 14.40 -9.64 -14.13
N ILE A 351 13.34 -10.43 -14.27
CA ILE A 351 12.04 -10.00 -14.81
C ILE A 351 10.95 -10.24 -13.78
N LEU A 352 10.12 -9.23 -13.54
CA LEU A 352 8.97 -9.27 -12.66
C LEU A 352 7.70 -8.93 -13.45
N VAL A 353 6.67 -9.80 -13.33
CA VAL A 353 5.33 -9.51 -13.84
C VAL A 353 4.38 -9.33 -12.66
N PRO A 354 3.88 -8.10 -12.45
CA PRO A 354 3.03 -7.76 -11.31
C PRO A 354 1.60 -8.27 -11.47
N GLY A 355 0.84 -8.17 -10.39
CA GLY A 355 -0.62 -8.34 -10.38
C GLY A 355 -1.34 -7.36 -11.31
N GLY A 356 -2.59 -7.67 -11.61
CA GLY A 356 -3.46 -6.85 -12.45
C GLY A 356 -4.69 -7.62 -12.90
N PHE A 357 -5.55 -6.96 -13.69
CA PHE A 357 -6.78 -7.52 -14.22
C PHE A 357 -6.95 -7.20 -15.71
N GLY A 358 -7.73 -8.03 -16.41
CA GLY A 358 -8.17 -7.83 -17.78
C GLY A 358 -7.15 -8.18 -18.87
N LYS A 359 -7.63 -8.30 -20.09
CA LYS A 359 -6.94 -8.87 -21.25
C LYS A 359 -5.79 -8.04 -21.84
N ARG A 360 -5.76 -6.72 -21.62
CA ARG A 360 -4.79 -5.82 -22.28
C ARG A 360 -3.34 -6.18 -21.92
N GLY A 361 -2.47 -6.35 -22.92
CA GLY A 361 -1.05 -6.62 -22.76
C GLY A 361 -0.70 -8.00 -22.20
N THR A 362 -1.63 -8.97 -22.24
CA THR A 362 -1.39 -10.32 -21.69
C THR A 362 -0.42 -11.13 -22.52
N GLU A 363 -0.49 -11.05 -23.87
CA GLU A 363 0.42 -11.81 -24.74
C GLU A 363 1.86 -11.26 -24.67
N GLY A 364 2.03 -9.95 -24.50
CA GLY A 364 3.35 -9.37 -24.27
C GLY A 364 3.98 -9.81 -22.94
N LYS A 365 3.16 -9.93 -21.89
CA LYS A 365 3.62 -10.52 -20.61
C LYS A 365 3.97 -11.98 -20.77
N ILE A 366 3.15 -12.79 -21.49
CA ILE A 366 3.46 -14.19 -21.80
C ILE A 366 4.75 -14.31 -22.58
N ALA A 367 5.00 -13.42 -23.57
CA ALA A 367 6.26 -13.39 -24.32
C ALA A 367 7.46 -13.05 -23.41
N ALA A 368 7.31 -12.12 -22.47
CA ALA A 368 8.36 -11.80 -21.50
C ALA A 368 8.65 -12.97 -20.54
N ILE A 369 7.61 -13.67 -20.09
CA ILE A 369 7.73 -14.87 -19.25
C ILE A 369 8.46 -15.97 -19.99
N ARG A 370 8.08 -16.22 -21.25
CA ARG A 370 8.76 -17.18 -22.13
C ARG A 370 10.24 -16.83 -22.31
N TYR A 371 10.54 -15.56 -22.57
CA TYR A 371 11.91 -15.08 -22.68
C TYR A 371 12.70 -15.38 -21.40
N ALA A 372 12.15 -15.06 -20.22
CA ALA A 372 12.78 -15.34 -18.93
C ALA A 372 13.08 -16.83 -18.77
N ARG A 373 12.09 -17.70 -19.04
CA ARG A 373 12.25 -19.16 -18.92
C ARG A 373 13.28 -19.73 -19.89
N GLU A 374 13.25 -19.33 -21.16
CA GLU A 374 14.14 -19.89 -22.19
C GLU A 374 15.59 -19.37 -22.09
N ASN A 375 15.79 -18.16 -21.52
CA ASN A 375 17.10 -17.54 -21.37
C ASN A 375 17.64 -17.60 -19.93
N HIS A 376 16.99 -18.36 -19.04
CA HIS A 376 17.39 -18.54 -17.63
C HIS A 376 17.51 -17.22 -16.85
N VAL A 377 16.75 -16.19 -17.22
CA VAL A 377 16.67 -14.92 -16.48
C VAL A 377 15.74 -15.10 -15.27
N PRO A 378 16.17 -14.78 -14.04
CA PRO A 378 15.32 -14.90 -12.86
C PRO A 378 13.95 -14.24 -13.04
N TYR A 379 12.89 -14.98 -12.70
CA TYR A 379 11.51 -14.56 -12.94
C TYR A 379 10.68 -14.59 -11.65
N LEU A 380 9.95 -13.50 -11.38
CA LEU A 380 8.93 -13.43 -10.34
C LEU A 380 7.58 -13.03 -10.93
N GLY A 381 6.58 -13.89 -10.77
CA GLY A 381 5.18 -13.61 -11.13
C GLY A 381 4.30 -13.43 -9.90
N ILE A 382 3.61 -12.30 -9.78
CA ILE A 382 2.72 -12.00 -8.65
C ILE A 382 1.27 -12.00 -9.15
N CYS A 383 0.37 -12.76 -8.50
CA CYS A 383 -1.05 -12.84 -8.80
C CYS A 383 -1.30 -13.14 -10.30
N LEU A 384 -1.70 -12.16 -11.10
CA LEU A 384 -1.82 -12.32 -12.56
C LEU A 384 -0.49 -12.81 -13.19
N GLY A 385 0.66 -12.35 -12.69
CA GLY A 385 1.97 -12.79 -13.18
C GLY A 385 2.17 -14.31 -13.02
N MET A 386 1.78 -14.89 -11.88
CA MET A 386 1.77 -16.34 -11.69
C MET A 386 0.81 -17.04 -12.67
N GLN A 387 -0.41 -16.53 -12.82
CA GLN A 387 -1.42 -17.11 -13.72
C GLN A 387 -0.93 -17.13 -15.17
N LEU A 388 -0.30 -16.03 -15.63
CA LEU A 388 0.27 -15.96 -16.97
C LEU A 388 1.50 -16.88 -17.14
N ALA A 389 2.28 -17.11 -16.09
CA ALA A 389 3.37 -18.09 -16.12
C ALA A 389 2.86 -19.52 -16.25
N VAL A 390 1.74 -19.85 -15.59
CA VAL A 390 1.04 -21.15 -15.79
C VAL A 390 0.53 -21.29 -17.23
N ILE A 391 -0.06 -20.23 -17.80
CA ILE A 391 -0.52 -20.24 -19.21
C ILE A 391 0.66 -20.41 -20.16
N GLU A 392 1.75 -19.70 -19.97
CA GLU A 392 2.98 -19.82 -20.77
C GLU A 392 3.50 -21.25 -20.73
N PHE A 393 3.68 -21.79 -19.53
CA PHE A 393 4.19 -23.15 -19.35
C PHE A 393 3.24 -24.20 -19.95
N ALA A 394 1.95 -24.03 -19.79
CA ALA A 394 0.94 -24.90 -20.39
C ALA A 394 1.05 -24.92 -21.92
N ARG A 395 1.19 -23.76 -22.56
CA ARG A 395 1.27 -23.61 -24.02
C ARG A 395 2.57 -24.20 -24.59
N HIS A 396 3.70 -23.89 -23.99
CA HIS A 396 5.01 -24.10 -24.62
C HIS A 396 5.78 -25.32 -24.07
N VAL A 397 5.43 -25.81 -22.87
CA VAL A 397 6.07 -26.96 -22.25
C VAL A 397 5.12 -28.16 -22.11
N ALA A 398 3.91 -27.94 -21.59
CA ALA A 398 2.95 -29.04 -21.40
C ALA A 398 2.09 -29.36 -22.64
N ASN A 399 2.36 -28.70 -23.78
CA ASN A 399 1.67 -28.91 -25.06
C ASN A 399 0.11 -28.75 -24.99
N ILE A 400 -0.35 -27.80 -24.16
CA ILE A 400 -1.75 -27.35 -24.14
C ILE A 400 -1.82 -26.04 -24.94
N THR A 401 -1.71 -26.13 -26.24
CA THR A 401 -1.47 -24.99 -27.16
C THR A 401 -2.53 -23.89 -27.09
N LYS A 402 -3.78 -24.23 -26.69
CA LYS A 402 -4.88 -23.28 -26.51
C LYS A 402 -5.09 -22.84 -25.06
N ALA A 403 -4.16 -23.15 -24.15
CA ALA A 403 -4.26 -22.78 -22.74
C ALA A 403 -4.52 -21.27 -22.57
N ASN A 404 -5.53 -20.91 -21.78
CA ASN A 404 -5.92 -19.52 -21.55
C ASN A 404 -6.60 -19.35 -20.18
N SER A 405 -6.96 -18.12 -19.84
CA SER A 405 -7.80 -17.77 -18.71
C SER A 405 -9.22 -17.45 -19.18
N THR A 406 -10.23 -17.86 -18.43
CA THR A 406 -11.62 -17.42 -18.65
C THR A 406 -11.82 -15.92 -18.40
N GLU A 407 -10.86 -15.24 -17.79
CA GLU A 407 -10.83 -13.76 -17.70
C GLU A 407 -10.61 -13.10 -19.05
N PHE A 408 -9.80 -13.70 -19.91
CA PHE A 408 -9.39 -13.12 -21.20
C PHE A 408 -10.22 -13.65 -22.37
N ASP A 409 -10.66 -14.89 -22.23
CA ASP A 409 -11.47 -15.62 -23.21
C ASP A 409 -12.46 -16.55 -22.45
N PRO A 410 -13.70 -16.07 -22.20
CA PRO A 410 -14.70 -16.84 -21.47
C PRO A 410 -15.06 -18.19 -22.14
N ASP A 411 -14.86 -18.29 -23.46
CA ASP A 411 -15.22 -19.45 -24.26
C ASP A 411 -14.00 -20.35 -24.56
N THR A 412 -12.89 -20.18 -23.86
CA THR A 412 -11.67 -20.97 -24.12
C THR A 412 -11.89 -22.47 -23.91
N ASP A 413 -11.42 -23.29 -24.86
CA ASP A 413 -11.44 -24.77 -24.79
C ASP A 413 -10.49 -25.33 -23.71
N SER A 414 -9.53 -24.53 -23.23
CA SER A 414 -8.48 -24.96 -22.31
C SER A 414 -8.28 -23.95 -21.18
N PRO A 415 -9.26 -23.83 -20.26
CA PRO A 415 -9.22 -22.87 -19.15
C PRO A 415 -8.27 -23.33 -18.04
N VAL A 416 -6.96 -23.17 -18.26
CA VAL A 416 -5.94 -23.52 -17.25
C VAL A 416 -5.94 -22.55 -16.05
N VAL A 417 -6.52 -21.36 -16.25
CA VAL A 417 -6.89 -20.40 -15.21
C VAL A 417 -8.37 -20.10 -15.37
N ALA A 418 -9.14 -20.17 -14.29
CA ALA A 418 -10.59 -20.02 -14.36
C ALA A 418 -11.15 -19.34 -13.11
N LEU A 419 -12.37 -18.77 -13.27
CA LEU A 419 -13.16 -18.29 -12.15
C LEU A 419 -13.57 -19.47 -11.28
N ILE A 420 -13.38 -19.35 -9.97
CA ILE A 420 -13.89 -20.34 -9.04
C ILE A 420 -15.37 -20.07 -8.80
N THR A 421 -16.19 -21.03 -9.19
CA THR A 421 -17.65 -20.94 -9.07
C THR A 421 -18.19 -21.43 -7.74
N GLU A 422 -17.37 -22.17 -6.97
CA GLU A 422 -17.77 -22.72 -5.67
C GLU A 422 -16.68 -22.47 -4.62
N TRP A 423 -17.03 -21.75 -3.55
CA TRP A 423 -16.17 -21.48 -2.40
C TRP A 423 -16.78 -22.05 -1.14
N LEU A 424 -15.90 -22.48 -0.25
CA LEU A 424 -16.24 -22.60 1.15
C LEU A 424 -15.94 -21.24 1.82
N ASP A 425 -16.98 -20.56 2.34
CA ASP A 425 -16.79 -19.37 3.16
C ASP A 425 -16.04 -19.71 4.46
N ARG A 426 -15.69 -18.69 5.27
CA ARG A 426 -15.01 -18.89 6.55
C ARG A 426 -15.80 -19.76 7.55
N GLU A 427 -17.08 -20.00 7.28
CA GLU A 427 -18.00 -20.81 8.08
C GLU A 427 -18.25 -22.21 7.47
N GLY A 428 -17.57 -22.56 6.37
CA GLY A 428 -17.68 -23.86 5.71
C GLY A 428 -18.93 -24.03 4.82
N ARG A 429 -19.57 -22.94 4.41
CA ARG A 429 -20.73 -22.98 3.49
C ARG A 429 -20.25 -22.84 2.05
N VAL A 430 -20.85 -23.59 1.15
CA VAL A 430 -20.57 -23.48 -0.29
C VAL A 430 -21.27 -22.24 -0.85
N GLU A 431 -20.49 -21.24 -1.21
CA GLU A 431 -20.96 -20.04 -1.90
C GLU A 431 -20.81 -20.24 -3.42
N LYS A 432 -21.94 -20.26 -4.14
CA LYS A 432 -21.94 -20.33 -5.62
C LYS A 432 -21.78 -18.93 -6.18
N ARG A 433 -20.73 -18.73 -6.98
CA ARG A 433 -20.46 -17.47 -7.66
C ARG A 433 -20.81 -17.59 -9.14
N THR A 434 -21.44 -16.55 -9.68
CA THR A 434 -21.77 -16.40 -11.09
C THR A 434 -21.15 -15.13 -11.63
N ASN A 435 -21.10 -14.98 -12.95
CA ASN A 435 -20.62 -13.75 -13.59
C ASN A 435 -21.45 -12.50 -13.22
N ASP A 436 -22.67 -12.69 -12.70
CA ASP A 436 -23.57 -11.62 -12.25
C ASP A 436 -23.45 -11.32 -10.75
N SER A 437 -22.53 -11.99 -10.03
CA SER A 437 -22.26 -11.70 -8.63
C SER A 437 -21.64 -10.31 -8.48
N ASP A 438 -21.93 -9.63 -7.36
CA ASP A 438 -21.38 -8.33 -7.04
C ASP A 438 -19.85 -8.35 -7.22
N LEU A 439 -19.34 -7.47 -8.10
CA LEU A 439 -17.94 -7.40 -8.45
C LEU A 439 -17.04 -7.13 -7.24
N GLY A 440 -17.51 -6.40 -6.24
CA GLY A 440 -16.81 -6.19 -4.96
C GLY A 440 -16.85 -7.42 -4.04
N GLY A 441 -17.94 -8.20 -4.03
CA GLY A 441 -18.15 -9.33 -3.11
C GLY A 441 -17.55 -10.67 -3.55
N SER A 442 -17.00 -10.79 -4.76
CA SER A 442 -16.57 -12.07 -5.33
C SER A 442 -15.06 -12.34 -5.28
N MET A 443 -14.27 -11.43 -4.72
CA MET A 443 -12.81 -11.59 -4.63
C MET A 443 -12.39 -12.37 -3.38
N ARG A 444 -11.28 -13.09 -3.52
CA ARG A 444 -10.54 -13.63 -2.39
C ARG A 444 -9.65 -12.52 -1.84
N LEU A 445 -9.90 -12.12 -0.60
CA LEU A 445 -9.30 -10.95 0.03
C LEU A 445 -8.68 -11.28 1.39
N GLY A 446 -7.59 -10.57 1.71
CA GLY A 446 -6.94 -10.60 3.02
C GLY A 446 -5.98 -11.78 3.23
N SER A 447 -5.45 -11.86 4.43
CA SER A 447 -4.43 -12.84 4.81
C SER A 447 -4.97 -14.25 4.86
N GLN A 448 -4.23 -15.19 4.26
CA GLN A 448 -4.52 -16.61 4.30
C GLN A 448 -3.23 -17.41 4.54
N ARG A 449 -3.33 -18.41 5.41
CA ARG A 449 -2.23 -19.33 5.71
C ARG A 449 -2.24 -20.46 4.71
N CYS A 450 -1.08 -20.77 4.13
CA CYS A 450 -0.92 -21.84 3.17
C CYS A 450 0.28 -22.72 3.56
N PRO A 451 0.11 -24.05 3.64
CA PRO A 451 1.22 -24.96 3.84
C PRO A 451 2.14 -24.98 2.61
N VAL A 452 3.43 -25.05 2.86
CA VAL A 452 4.48 -25.08 1.84
C VAL A 452 5.09 -26.47 1.77
N LYS A 453 5.22 -26.99 0.55
CA LYS A 453 5.79 -28.30 0.28
C LYS A 453 7.27 -28.33 0.63
N ALA A 454 7.70 -29.34 1.40
CA ALA A 454 9.10 -29.56 1.73
C ALA A 454 9.97 -29.77 0.47
N ASP A 455 11.26 -29.49 0.59
CA ASP A 455 12.28 -29.68 -0.47
C ASP A 455 12.05 -28.86 -1.75
N THR A 456 11.34 -27.71 -1.62
CA THR A 456 11.07 -26.73 -2.70
C THR A 456 11.83 -25.42 -2.49
N LEU A 457 11.94 -24.61 -3.52
CA LEU A 457 12.47 -23.24 -3.41
C LEU A 457 11.58 -22.41 -2.46
N ALA A 458 10.26 -22.57 -2.57
CA ALA A 458 9.30 -21.94 -1.64
C ALA A 458 9.61 -22.28 -0.18
N HIS A 459 9.91 -23.54 0.12
CA HIS A 459 10.25 -23.97 1.49
C HIS A 459 11.57 -23.36 1.99
N ARG A 460 12.55 -23.17 1.10
CA ARG A 460 13.80 -22.48 1.46
C ARG A 460 13.57 -20.99 1.76
N ILE A 461 12.58 -20.35 1.10
CA ILE A 461 12.26 -18.93 1.28
C ILE A 461 11.37 -18.69 2.49
N TYR A 462 10.31 -19.46 2.66
CA TYR A 462 9.25 -19.20 3.64
C TYR A 462 9.23 -20.20 4.83
N GLY A 463 9.91 -21.32 4.71
CA GLY A 463 9.76 -22.42 5.65
C GLY A 463 8.49 -23.25 5.37
N ALA A 464 7.93 -23.86 6.40
CA ALA A 464 6.82 -24.81 6.26
C ALA A 464 5.45 -24.16 5.96
N GLU A 465 5.32 -22.86 6.11
CA GLU A 465 4.06 -22.15 6.02
C GLU A 465 4.26 -20.70 5.57
N VAL A 466 3.31 -20.18 4.80
CA VAL A 466 3.23 -18.77 4.42
C VAL A 466 1.88 -18.19 4.84
N ASN A 467 1.85 -16.90 5.19
CA ASN A 467 0.63 -16.16 5.50
C ASN A 467 0.67 -14.81 4.80
N GLU A 468 -0.03 -14.71 3.67
CA GLU A 468 0.03 -13.55 2.79
C GLU A 468 -1.36 -13.09 2.36
N ARG A 469 -1.45 -11.85 1.87
CA ARG A 469 -2.71 -11.21 1.49
C ARG A 469 -3.06 -11.50 0.03
N HIS A 470 -4.33 -11.76 -0.20
CA HIS A 470 -4.91 -12.07 -1.51
C HIS A 470 -5.77 -10.92 -2.01
N ARG A 471 -5.81 -10.78 -3.36
CA ARG A 471 -6.71 -9.89 -4.09
C ARG A 471 -6.92 -10.41 -5.51
N HIS A 472 -7.74 -11.44 -5.67
CA HIS A 472 -7.99 -12.03 -6.98
C HIS A 472 -9.30 -12.82 -7.02
N ARG A 473 -9.77 -13.14 -8.24
CA ARG A 473 -10.96 -13.95 -8.52
C ARG A 473 -10.65 -15.24 -9.25
N TYR A 474 -9.65 -15.19 -10.13
CA TYR A 474 -9.25 -16.29 -10.97
C TYR A 474 -8.14 -17.08 -10.31
N GLU A 475 -8.13 -18.39 -10.55
CA GLU A 475 -7.21 -19.35 -9.94
C GLU A 475 -6.74 -20.36 -10.96
N VAL A 476 -5.61 -20.99 -10.68
CA VAL A 476 -5.13 -22.13 -11.48
C VAL A 476 -6.11 -23.30 -11.36
N ASN A 477 -6.59 -23.81 -12.51
CA ASN A 477 -7.58 -24.86 -12.56
C ASN A 477 -6.94 -26.24 -12.27
N ASN A 478 -7.39 -26.86 -11.20
CA ASN A 478 -6.89 -28.16 -10.73
C ASN A 478 -6.96 -29.29 -11.75
N LEU A 479 -7.88 -29.23 -12.73
CA LEU A 479 -8.00 -30.24 -13.79
C LEU A 479 -6.72 -30.33 -14.64
N TYR A 480 -5.97 -29.25 -14.75
CA TYR A 480 -4.74 -29.19 -15.55
C TYR A 480 -3.47 -29.41 -14.72
N VAL A 481 -3.52 -29.27 -13.40
CA VAL A 481 -2.35 -29.40 -12.52
C VAL A 481 -1.58 -30.70 -12.72
N PRO A 482 -2.23 -31.90 -12.78
CA PRO A 482 -1.48 -33.15 -12.97
C PRO A 482 -0.65 -33.17 -14.26
N LYS A 483 -1.15 -32.58 -15.34
CA LYS A 483 -0.42 -32.51 -16.61
C LYS A 483 0.73 -31.51 -16.56
N LEU A 484 0.55 -30.38 -15.87
CA LEU A 484 1.58 -29.39 -15.65
C LEU A 484 2.73 -29.96 -14.80
N GLU A 485 2.40 -30.68 -13.72
CA GLU A 485 3.41 -31.33 -12.86
C GLU A 485 4.15 -32.46 -13.58
N GLN A 486 3.48 -33.24 -14.41
CA GLN A 486 4.14 -34.24 -15.30
C GLN A 486 5.12 -33.61 -16.28
N SER A 487 4.90 -32.36 -16.65
CA SER A 487 5.76 -31.58 -17.54
C SER A 487 6.90 -30.86 -16.81
N GLY A 488 6.96 -30.98 -15.47
CA GLY A 488 8.05 -30.43 -14.64
C GLY A 488 7.71 -29.19 -13.84
N LEU A 489 6.47 -28.65 -13.91
CA LEU A 489 6.04 -27.58 -13.01
C LEU A 489 5.90 -28.12 -11.58
N ILE A 490 6.30 -27.35 -10.59
CA ILE A 490 6.10 -27.69 -9.16
C ILE A 490 5.05 -26.75 -8.58
N ILE A 491 3.97 -27.31 -8.04
CA ILE A 491 3.07 -26.56 -7.16
C ILE A 491 3.65 -26.68 -5.75
N SER A 492 4.26 -25.61 -5.26
CA SER A 492 5.03 -25.59 -4.02
C SER A 492 4.23 -25.12 -2.80
N ALA A 493 3.06 -24.53 -2.99
CA ALA A 493 2.09 -24.29 -1.91
C ALA A 493 0.66 -24.41 -2.41
N ARG A 494 -0.24 -24.79 -1.50
CA ARG A 494 -1.68 -24.87 -1.72
C ARG A 494 -2.45 -24.28 -0.55
N THR A 495 -3.74 -24.01 -0.76
CA THR A 495 -4.64 -23.68 0.37
C THR A 495 -4.65 -24.78 1.43
N PRO A 496 -5.04 -24.50 2.69
CA PRO A 496 -5.03 -25.50 3.78
C PRO A 496 -5.84 -26.77 3.51
N ASN A 497 -6.87 -26.66 2.68
CA ASN A 497 -7.66 -27.82 2.22
C ASN A 497 -7.09 -28.48 0.96
N GLU A 498 -5.87 -28.10 0.57
CA GLU A 498 -5.15 -28.57 -0.63
C GLU A 498 -5.89 -28.34 -1.97
N SER A 499 -6.93 -27.51 -1.98
CA SER A 499 -7.79 -27.36 -3.14
C SER A 499 -7.21 -26.43 -4.22
N LEU A 500 -6.42 -25.41 -3.87
CA LEU A 500 -5.97 -24.39 -4.81
C LEU A 500 -4.47 -24.19 -4.79
N PRO A 501 -3.81 -24.11 -5.96
CA PRO A 501 -2.41 -23.73 -6.08
C PRO A 501 -2.18 -22.27 -5.64
N GLU A 502 -1.23 -22.06 -4.75
CA GLU A 502 -0.84 -20.76 -4.20
C GLU A 502 0.53 -20.29 -4.66
N MET A 503 1.43 -21.25 -4.92
CA MET A 503 2.77 -20.99 -5.45
C MET A 503 3.13 -22.00 -6.50
N MET A 504 3.89 -21.56 -7.50
CA MET A 504 4.47 -22.39 -8.53
C MET A 504 5.95 -22.06 -8.71
N GLU A 505 6.74 -23.07 -9.04
CA GLU A 505 8.16 -22.91 -9.33
C GLU A 505 8.64 -23.90 -10.38
N LEU A 506 9.76 -23.62 -11.01
CA LEU A 506 10.49 -24.60 -11.81
C LEU A 506 11.65 -25.18 -10.99
N PRO A 507 11.94 -26.49 -11.13
CA PRO A 507 13.10 -27.08 -10.47
C PRO A 507 14.41 -26.46 -10.99
N GLU A 508 15.43 -26.39 -10.14
CA GLU A 508 16.74 -25.81 -10.49
C GLU A 508 17.39 -26.47 -11.72
N SER A 509 17.06 -27.72 -12.00
CA SER A 509 17.51 -28.45 -13.22
C SER A 509 16.90 -27.89 -14.51
N MET A 510 15.78 -27.17 -14.44
CA MET A 510 15.12 -26.54 -15.60
C MET A 510 15.40 -25.04 -15.64
N HIS A 511 15.43 -24.37 -14.48
CA HIS A 511 15.63 -22.92 -14.41
C HIS A 511 16.26 -22.52 -13.07
N PRO A 512 17.29 -21.66 -13.04
CA PRO A 512 18.00 -21.30 -11.81
C PRO A 512 17.10 -20.61 -10.76
N TRP A 513 16.13 -19.80 -11.19
CA TRP A 513 15.15 -19.16 -10.30
C TRP A 513 13.90 -18.71 -11.05
N PHE A 514 12.82 -19.49 -11.00
CA PHE A 514 11.55 -19.17 -11.65
C PHE A 514 10.41 -19.43 -10.67
N PHE A 515 9.72 -18.36 -10.26
CA PHE A 515 8.80 -18.42 -9.14
C PHE A 515 7.52 -17.60 -9.39
N GLY A 516 6.39 -18.11 -8.98
CA GLY A 516 5.10 -17.43 -9.04
C GLY A 516 4.29 -17.61 -7.77
N VAL A 517 3.60 -16.54 -7.34
CA VAL A 517 2.72 -16.52 -6.18
C VAL A 517 1.35 -15.96 -6.54
N GLN A 518 0.28 -16.56 -6.00
CA GLN A 518 -1.10 -16.10 -6.23
C GLN A 518 -1.46 -14.90 -5.36
N PHE A 519 -0.88 -14.80 -4.20
CA PHE A 519 -1.04 -13.71 -3.24
C PHE A 519 -0.13 -12.50 -3.58
N HIS A 520 -0.26 -11.44 -2.77
CA HIS A 520 0.44 -10.17 -2.93
C HIS A 520 1.46 -9.95 -1.78
N PRO A 521 2.70 -10.47 -1.88
CA PRO A 521 3.72 -10.36 -0.83
C PRO A 521 4.20 -8.91 -0.62
N GLU A 522 3.96 -8.02 -1.59
CA GLU A 522 4.30 -6.61 -1.50
C GLU A 522 3.55 -5.89 -0.38
N PHE A 523 2.34 -6.34 0.00
CA PHE A 523 1.55 -5.72 1.06
C PHE A 523 2.07 -6.00 2.46
N THR A 524 2.91 -7.01 2.65
CA THR A 524 3.48 -7.37 3.95
C THR A 524 4.93 -6.93 4.11
N SER A 525 5.56 -6.42 3.05
CA SER A 525 6.93 -5.94 3.07
C SER A 525 7.08 -4.63 3.86
N THR A 526 8.05 -4.57 4.78
CA THR A 526 8.40 -3.37 5.53
C THR A 526 9.88 -3.02 5.37
N PRO A 527 10.28 -1.74 5.53
CA PRO A 527 11.70 -1.38 5.44
C PRO A 527 12.53 -1.98 6.57
N ARG A 528 11.93 -2.21 7.74
CA ARG A 528 12.61 -2.73 8.94
C ARG A 528 12.96 -4.21 8.81
N ASP A 529 12.05 -5.01 8.28
CA ASP A 529 12.17 -6.47 8.26
C ASP A 529 12.43 -7.01 6.84
N GLY A 530 12.18 -6.20 5.81
CA GLY A 530 12.20 -6.65 4.42
C GLY A 530 11.07 -7.61 4.11
N HIS A 531 11.29 -8.45 3.11
CA HIS A 531 10.40 -9.57 2.80
C HIS A 531 11.22 -10.71 2.18
N PRO A 532 11.09 -11.98 2.65
CA PRO A 532 11.96 -13.07 2.26
C PRO A 532 11.94 -13.35 0.75
N LEU A 533 10.77 -13.30 0.10
CA LEU A 533 10.65 -13.54 -1.34
C LEU A 533 11.38 -12.48 -2.16
N PHE A 534 11.19 -11.20 -1.85
CA PHE A 534 11.87 -10.14 -2.60
C PHE A 534 13.38 -10.15 -2.37
N SER A 535 13.84 -10.45 -1.14
CA SER A 535 15.27 -10.63 -0.88
C SER A 535 15.86 -11.81 -1.66
N ALA A 536 15.14 -12.94 -1.73
CA ALA A 536 15.56 -14.09 -2.55
C ALA A 536 15.59 -13.75 -4.05
N PHE A 537 14.63 -12.97 -4.54
CA PHE A 537 14.58 -12.52 -5.94
C PHE A 537 15.75 -11.59 -6.29
N ILE A 538 16.09 -10.62 -5.42
CA ILE A 538 17.26 -9.75 -5.65
C ILE A 538 18.57 -10.54 -5.60
N ASN A 539 18.70 -11.50 -4.69
CA ASN A 539 19.87 -12.39 -4.66
C ASN A 539 19.98 -13.25 -5.91
N ALA A 540 18.87 -13.71 -6.48
CA ALA A 540 18.87 -14.43 -7.77
C ALA A 540 19.31 -13.52 -8.92
N ALA A 541 18.88 -12.25 -8.96
CA ALA A 541 19.30 -11.26 -9.94
C ALA A 541 20.82 -11.01 -9.86
N LEU A 542 21.38 -10.88 -8.65
CA LEU A 542 22.82 -10.74 -8.44
C LEU A 542 23.59 -11.97 -8.94
N ALA A 543 23.11 -13.18 -8.63
CA ALA A 543 23.73 -14.41 -9.10
C ALA A 543 23.71 -14.54 -10.62
N HIS A 544 22.63 -14.11 -11.27
CA HIS A 544 22.51 -14.08 -12.73
C HIS A 544 23.53 -13.10 -13.36
N GLN A 545 23.65 -11.89 -12.82
CA GLN A 545 24.61 -10.89 -13.25
C GLN A 545 26.05 -11.39 -13.11
N ASP A 546 26.40 -11.99 -11.99
CA ASP A 546 27.73 -12.57 -11.76
C ASP A 546 28.06 -13.71 -12.74
N ALA A 547 27.07 -14.55 -13.09
CA ALA A 547 27.26 -15.62 -14.06
C ALA A 547 27.49 -15.06 -15.47
N ALA A 548 26.76 -14.01 -15.87
CA ALA A 548 26.96 -13.34 -17.16
C ALA A 548 28.36 -12.69 -17.27
N LEU A 549 28.83 -12.03 -16.20
CA LEU A 549 30.18 -11.43 -16.16
C LEU A 549 31.29 -12.47 -16.31
N LYS A 550 31.12 -13.66 -15.68
CA LYS A 550 32.11 -14.77 -15.82
C LYS A 550 32.13 -15.41 -17.21
N GLN A 551 31.06 -15.32 -17.98
CA GLN A 551 31.02 -15.83 -19.35
C GLN A 551 31.69 -14.88 -20.35
N VAL A 552 31.80 -13.60 -20.02
CA VAL A 552 32.41 -12.56 -20.87
C VAL A 552 33.92 -12.38 -20.57
N ALA A 553 34.37 -12.76 -19.37
CA ALA A 553 35.78 -12.72 -18.93
C ALA A 553 36.54 -13.99 -19.34
#